data_dc8a7264d244262a51f5c8d5df426806
#
_entry.id   dc8a7264d244262a51f5c8d5df426806
#
_cell.length_a   1.000
_cell.length_b   1.000
_cell.length_c   1.000
_cell.angle_alpha   90.00
_cell.angle_beta   90.00
_cell.angle_gamma   90.00
#
_symmetry.space_group_name_H-M   'P 1'
#
loop_
_entity.id
_entity.type
_entity.pdbx_description
1 polymer ?
#
loop_
_entity_poly.entity_id
_entity_poly.type
_entity_poly.pdbx_seq_one_letter_code
_entity_poly.pdbx_strand_id
1 'polypeptide(L)'
;MNGGGNDADHMSQPVVFQGDRLEPGYEWVPGQWGGVLGGLFLMRSNQNHEIKNTIIKNATTGIRLDSAATLIADQLIISHSSRVNLYGGFGDATLTNFISGPAGVYGLYGLGGHYEARNSTFLNTWSYSSRGGTAVGLSNFFEDGNGTRYTRPISATFFECIVDGSLDNEVSLAIDNGEDFDVVFEKSALTIDPNPEGGHYALTDVDMFVGSDLFYNENWGYTTGPLLPNSGFSYVPDSVNALIDAVQRDLSGPQYDIHGTFRNNYITLGATEPL
;
A
#
# COMPACT_ATOMS: atom_id res chain seq x y z
N MET A 1 -5.46 -6.95 16.34
CA MET A 1 -5.78 -5.65 16.91
C MET A 1 -6.99 -5.09 16.18
N ASN A 2 -7.95 -4.54 16.90
CA ASN A 2 -9.16 -4.01 16.29
C ASN A 2 -9.52 -2.70 17.02
N GLY A 3 -9.58 -1.59 16.28
CA GLY A 3 -10.13 -0.32 16.78
C GLY A 3 -11.63 -0.44 17.02
N GLY A 4 -12.19 0.45 17.84
CA GLY A 4 -13.63 0.50 18.11
C GLY A 4 -14.41 0.97 16.87
N GLY A 5 -15.62 0.51 16.74
CA GLY A 5 -16.57 0.84 15.69
C GLY A 5 -17.42 -0.37 15.34
N ASN A 6 -18.62 -0.14 14.84
CA ASN A 6 -19.40 -1.16 14.15
C ASN A 6 -19.14 -1.04 12.63
N ASP A 7 -19.66 -1.95 11.83
CA ASP A 7 -19.42 -1.99 10.37
C ASP A 7 -19.82 -0.69 9.63
N ALA A 8 -20.53 0.23 10.26
CA ALA A 8 -20.94 1.54 9.73
C ALA A 8 -20.12 2.72 10.28
N ASP A 9 -19.20 2.49 11.23
CA ASP A 9 -18.49 3.57 11.96
C ASP A 9 -16.96 3.39 11.84
N HIS A 10 -16.55 3.17 10.60
CA HIS A 10 -15.19 2.84 10.23
C HIS A 10 -14.21 3.95 10.62
N MET A 11 -13.11 3.60 11.25
CA MET A 11 -12.03 4.52 11.65
C MET A 11 -12.45 5.68 12.56
N SER A 12 -13.64 5.65 13.15
CA SER A 12 -14.06 6.70 14.12
C SER A 12 -13.25 6.63 15.44
N GLN A 13 -12.81 5.45 15.81
CA GLN A 13 -11.98 5.18 16.98
C GLN A 13 -10.85 4.20 16.66
N PRO A 14 -9.88 4.59 15.81
CA PRO A 14 -8.82 3.69 15.40
C PRO A 14 -7.84 3.41 16.54
N VAL A 15 -7.19 2.26 16.50
CA VAL A 15 -5.95 2.06 17.24
C VAL A 15 -4.84 2.86 16.57
N VAL A 16 -4.12 3.70 17.30
CA VAL A 16 -3.05 4.53 16.74
C VAL A 16 -1.70 4.11 17.32
N PHE A 17 -0.78 3.74 16.44
CA PHE A 17 0.64 3.55 16.75
C PHE A 17 1.43 4.73 16.20
N GLN A 18 2.11 5.46 17.09
CA GLN A 18 2.89 6.64 16.72
C GLN A 18 4.04 6.85 17.69
N GLY A 19 4.96 7.75 17.35
CA GLY A 19 5.97 8.24 18.29
C GLY A 19 5.32 8.98 19.49
N ASP A 20 6.06 9.10 20.56
CA ASP A 20 5.65 9.77 21.81
C ASP A 20 5.75 11.31 21.76
N ARG A 21 6.35 11.84 20.69
CA ARG A 21 6.46 13.28 20.47
C ARG A 21 5.18 13.81 19.81
N LEU A 22 4.29 14.32 20.65
CA LEU A 22 2.96 14.80 20.23
C LEU A 22 2.89 16.34 20.13
N GLU A 23 4.01 17.04 20.26
CA GLU A 23 4.06 18.49 20.16
C GLU A 23 3.75 18.93 18.72
N PRO A 24 3.10 20.10 18.55
CA PRO A 24 2.81 20.64 17.23
C PRO A 24 4.06 20.67 16.32
N GLY A 25 3.93 20.12 15.11
CA GLY A 25 5.00 20.00 14.13
C GLY A 25 5.82 18.71 14.22
N TYR A 26 5.66 17.89 15.26
CA TYR A 26 6.34 16.59 15.36
C TYR A 26 5.45 15.39 15.05
N GLU A 27 4.16 15.54 15.07
CA GLU A 27 3.18 14.47 14.88
C GLU A 27 3.29 13.74 13.52
N TRP A 28 3.97 14.37 12.54
CA TRP A 28 4.20 13.82 11.20
C TRP A 28 5.68 13.59 10.87
N VAL A 29 6.60 13.87 11.81
CA VAL A 29 8.02 13.66 11.58
C VAL A 29 8.31 12.16 11.49
N PRO A 30 8.91 11.66 10.40
CA PRO A 30 9.16 10.24 10.22
C PRO A 30 10.25 9.69 11.14
N GLY A 31 10.25 8.37 11.34
CA GLY A 31 11.35 7.66 12.02
C GLY A 31 11.43 7.86 13.53
N GLN A 32 10.33 8.23 14.18
CA GLN A 32 10.34 8.51 15.63
C GLN A 32 10.41 7.25 16.50
N TRP A 33 10.00 6.09 15.98
CA TRP A 33 9.96 4.84 16.73
C TRP A 33 10.22 3.61 15.85
N GLY A 34 10.36 2.44 16.49
CA GLY A 34 10.64 1.18 15.82
C GLY A 34 12.12 0.85 15.67
N GLY A 35 13.02 1.83 15.93
CA GLY A 35 14.46 1.63 15.84
C GLY A 35 14.92 1.15 14.46
N VAL A 36 16.03 0.41 14.39
CA VAL A 36 16.64 -0.03 13.12
C VAL A 36 15.79 -1.10 12.39
N LEU A 37 15.06 -1.92 13.13
CA LEU A 37 14.31 -3.06 12.58
C LEU A 37 12.89 -2.74 12.18
N GLY A 38 12.36 -1.60 12.59
CA GLY A 38 11.02 -1.18 12.20
C GLY A 38 10.05 -1.00 13.37
N GLY A 39 8.77 -0.80 13.07
CA GLY A 39 7.68 -0.57 14.03
C GLY A 39 7.08 -1.87 14.57
N LEU A 40 5.98 -2.32 13.97
CA LEU A 40 5.37 -3.60 14.34
C LEU A 40 6.05 -4.74 13.61
N PHE A 41 6.64 -5.65 14.37
CA PHE A 41 7.27 -6.84 13.80
C PHE A 41 6.36 -8.05 13.99
N LEU A 42 5.80 -8.56 12.89
CA LEU A 42 4.89 -9.69 12.87
C LEU A 42 5.70 -10.94 12.53
N MET A 43 5.92 -11.76 13.54
CA MET A 43 6.70 -12.97 13.43
C MET A 43 5.84 -14.15 12.97
N ARG A 44 6.48 -15.19 12.45
CA ARG A 44 5.80 -16.44 12.11
C ARG A 44 4.95 -16.93 13.27
N SER A 45 3.70 -17.27 12.97
CA SER A 45 2.70 -17.77 13.92
C SER A 45 1.90 -18.90 13.27
N ASN A 46 1.26 -19.73 14.11
CA ASN A 46 0.28 -20.72 13.64
C ASN A 46 -1.09 -20.12 13.33
N GLN A 47 -1.26 -18.83 13.59
CA GLN A 47 -2.46 -18.06 13.32
C GLN A 47 -2.10 -16.80 12.55
N ASN A 48 -3.03 -16.30 11.75
CA ASN A 48 -2.87 -15.04 11.04
C ASN A 48 -2.82 -13.86 12.03
N HIS A 49 -2.03 -12.85 11.69
CA HIS A 49 -2.08 -11.57 12.36
C HIS A 49 -3.23 -10.76 11.74
N GLU A 50 -4.20 -10.40 12.54
CA GLU A 50 -5.33 -9.58 12.12
C GLU A 50 -5.18 -8.14 12.63
N ILE A 51 -5.27 -7.18 11.72
CA ILE A 51 -5.21 -5.75 12.03
C ILE A 51 -6.41 -5.06 11.36
N LYS A 52 -7.24 -4.40 12.17
CA LYS A 52 -8.42 -3.66 11.68
C LYS A 52 -8.51 -2.29 12.33
N ASN A 53 -9.09 -1.32 11.61
CA ASN A 53 -9.32 0.04 12.12
C ASN A 53 -8.07 0.61 12.81
N THR A 54 -6.95 0.63 12.12
CA THR A 54 -5.66 0.95 12.73
C THR A 54 -4.90 1.98 11.90
N ILE A 55 -4.27 2.92 12.58
CA ILE A 55 -3.35 3.90 11.99
C ILE A 55 -1.95 3.67 12.57
N ILE A 56 -0.98 3.53 11.69
CA ILE A 56 0.45 3.42 12.05
C ILE A 56 1.17 4.59 11.37
N LYS A 57 1.82 5.43 12.15
CA LYS A 57 2.50 6.60 11.58
C LYS A 57 3.85 6.87 12.21
N ASN A 58 4.69 7.58 11.46
CA ASN A 58 6.02 8.08 11.81
C ASN A 58 6.99 7.03 12.41
N ALA A 59 6.84 5.78 12.02
CA ALA A 59 7.79 4.71 12.34
C ALA A 59 9.07 4.79 11.48
N THR A 60 10.06 3.99 11.81
CA THR A 60 11.16 3.68 10.86
C THR A 60 10.64 2.78 9.74
N THR A 61 10.00 1.68 10.10
CA THR A 61 9.20 0.82 9.20
C THR A 61 7.86 0.58 9.89
N GLY A 62 6.75 0.80 9.23
CA GLY A 62 5.42 0.67 9.85
C GLY A 62 5.15 -0.76 10.32
N ILE A 63 5.05 -1.68 9.39
CA ILE A 63 4.92 -3.13 9.64
C ILE A 63 6.05 -3.86 8.91
N ARG A 64 6.62 -4.84 9.60
CA ARG A 64 7.53 -5.83 9.04
C ARG A 64 6.95 -7.22 9.24
N LEU A 65 6.71 -7.93 8.12
CA LEU A 65 6.37 -9.35 8.12
C LEU A 65 7.64 -10.18 8.05
N ASP A 66 7.76 -11.11 8.96
CA ASP A 66 8.81 -12.14 8.92
C ASP A 66 8.43 -13.27 7.96
N SER A 67 9.39 -14.12 7.65
CA SER A 67 9.17 -15.30 6.80
C SER A 67 8.04 -16.18 7.34
N ALA A 68 7.10 -16.51 6.44
CA ALA A 68 5.90 -17.28 6.75
C ALA A 68 4.98 -16.67 7.83
N ALA A 69 5.05 -15.35 8.06
CA ALA A 69 4.03 -14.63 8.79
C ALA A 69 2.90 -14.25 7.81
N THR A 70 1.66 -14.34 8.24
CA THR A 70 0.49 -13.94 7.46
C THR A 70 -0.21 -12.77 8.13
N LEU A 71 -0.40 -11.68 7.37
CA LEU A 71 -1.17 -10.51 7.78
C LEU A 71 -2.51 -10.49 7.03
N ILE A 72 -3.60 -10.31 7.76
CA ILE A 72 -4.90 -9.92 7.22
C ILE A 72 -5.22 -8.54 7.76
N ALA A 73 -5.26 -7.55 6.89
CA ALA A 73 -5.54 -6.17 7.26
C ALA A 73 -6.79 -5.64 6.54
N ASP A 74 -7.63 -4.97 7.31
CA ASP A 74 -8.80 -4.26 6.80
C ASP A 74 -8.90 -2.90 7.48
N GLN A 75 -9.08 -1.83 6.69
CA GLN A 75 -9.10 -0.45 7.19
C GLN A 75 -7.81 -0.11 7.96
N LEU A 76 -6.68 -0.28 7.31
CA LEU A 76 -5.36 0.02 7.85
C LEU A 76 -4.73 1.19 7.11
N ILE A 77 -4.24 2.19 7.85
CA ILE A 77 -3.43 3.28 7.31
C ILE A 77 -2.01 3.15 7.85
N ILE A 78 -1.02 3.17 6.97
CA ILE A 78 0.38 3.30 7.36
C ILE A 78 0.98 4.49 6.61
N SER A 79 1.65 5.40 7.34
CA SER A 79 2.11 6.63 6.73
C SER A 79 3.35 7.20 7.46
N HIS A 80 4.16 7.99 6.75
CA HIS A 80 5.32 8.71 7.28
C HIS A 80 6.36 7.78 7.93
N SER A 81 6.52 6.58 7.42
CA SER A 81 7.68 5.76 7.78
C SER A 81 8.93 6.32 7.12
N SER A 82 10.03 6.44 7.87
CA SER A 82 11.28 6.95 7.30
C SER A 82 11.91 6.00 6.27
N ARG A 83 11.48 4.74 6.25
CA ARG A 83 11.90 3.73 5.27
C ARG A 83 10.71 3.14 4.51
N VAL A 84 10.01 2.17 5.08
CA VAL A 84 8.97 1.39 4.40
C VAL A 84 7.71 1.36 5.26
N ASN A 85 6.53 1.58 4.66
CA ASN A 85 5.29 1.44 5.41
C ASN A 85 4.96 -0.03 5.68
N LEU A 86 4.97 -0.88 4.65
CA LEU A 86 4.77 -2.33 4.81
C LEU A 86 5.90 -3.09 4.13
N TYR A 87 6.72 -3.77 4.90
CA TYR A 87 7.80 -4.63 4.43
C TYR A 87 7.42 -6.10 4.60
N GLY A 88 7.38 -6.86 3.52
CA GLY A 88 7.18 -8.31 3.53
C GLY A 88 8.48 -9.04 3.18
N GLY A 89 9.04 -9.74 4.17
CA GLY A 89 10.22 -10.59 3.97
C GLY A 89 9.83 -12.06 3.89
N PHE A 90 9.33 -12.53 2.74
CA PHE A 90 8.81 -13.90 2.53
C PHE A 90 7.56 -14.22 3.37
N GLY A 91 6.77 -13.22 3.70
CA GLY A 91 5.49 -13.34 4.38
C GLY A 91 4.34 -13.05 3.42
N ASP A 92 3.12 -13.28 3.88
CA ASP A 92 1.90 -13.10 3.11
C ASP A 92 1.07 -11.96 3.66
N ALA A 93 0.44 -11.15 2.79
CA ALA A 93 -0.42 -10.06 3.21
C ALA A 93 -1.68 -9.99 2.36
N THR A 94 -2.85 -9.99 3.02
CA THR A 94 -4.14 -9.66 2.42
C THR A 94 -4.56 -8.29 2.96
N LEU A 95 -4.72 -7.33 2.06
CA LEU A 95 -4.97 -5.92 2.36
C LEU A 95 -6.29 -5.49 1.72
N THR A 96 -7.24 -5.05 2.55
CA THR A 96 -8.52 -4.51 2.10
C THR A 96 -8.69 -3.09 2.66
N ASN A 97 -9.15 -2.15 1.85
CA ASN A 97 -9.26 -0.75 2.29
C ASN A 97 -7.97 -0.25 2.97
N PHE A 98 -6.83 -0.55 2.35
CA PHE A 98 -5.52 -0.20 2.88
C PHE A 98 -5.04 1.12 2.28
N ILE A 99 -4.46 1.97 3.11
CA ILE A 99 -3.78 3.19 2.65
C ILE A 99 -2.32 3.13 3.07
N SER A 100 -1.44 3.15 2.08
CA SER A 100 -0.03 3.46 2.26
C SER A 100 0.22 4.91 1.85
N GLY A 101 0.45 5.78 2.82
CA GLY A 101 0.82 7.18 2.57
C GLY A 101 2.33 7.36 2.32
N PRO A 102 2.86 8.59 2.48
CA PRO A 102 4.27 8.88 2.27
C PRO A 102 5.21 7.95 3.04
N ALA A 103 6.27 7.48 2.35
CA ALA A 103 7.35 6.67 2.91
C ALA A 103 8.70 7.05 2.28
N GLY A 104 9.77 7.02 3.06
CA GLY A 104 11.10 7.44 2.61
C GLY A 104 11.71 6.54 1.54
N VAL A 105 11.26 5.28 1.45
CA VAL A 105 11.69 4.34 0.42
C VAL A 105 10.48 3.75 -0.27
N TYR A 106 9.76 2.82 0.33
CA TYR A 106 8.62 2.15 -0.30
C TYR A 106 7.34 2.31 0.53
N GLY A 107 6.22 2.43 -0.14
CA GLY A 107 4.91 2.23 0.48
C GLY A 107 4.71 0.77 0.86
N LEU A 108 4.80 -0.13 -0.11
CA LEU A 108 4.87 -1.58 0.05
C LEU A 108 6.18 -2.08 -0.57
N TYR A 109 6.93 -2.89 0.16
CA TYR A 109 8.02 -3.69 -0.41
C TYR A 109 7.81 -5.17 -0.11
N GLY A 110 7.52 -5.94 -1.14
CA GLY A 110 7.35 -7.39 -1.09
C GLY A 110 8.58 -8.12 -1.61
N LEU A 111 9.20 -8.94 -0.77
CA LEU A 111 10.33 -9.78 -1.12
C LEU A 111 9.90 -11.25 -1.02
N GLY A 112 9.55 -11.89 -2.14
CA GLY A 112 8.91 -13.20 -2.16
C GLY A 112 7.57 -13.22 -1.41
N GLY A 113 6.87 -14.35 -1.38
CA GLY A 113 5.60 -14.50 -0.66
C GLY A 113 4.35 -14.16 -1.48
N HIS A 114 3.23 -13.97 -0.80
CA HIS A 114 1.94 -13.73 -1.44
C HIS A 114 1.32 -12.41 -0.96
N TYR A 115 0.89 -11.57 -1.91
CA TYR A 115 0.28 -10.26 -1.61
C TYR A 115 -1.02 -10.12 -2.38
N GLU A 116 -2.09 -9.83 -1.68
CA GLU A 116 -3.38 -9.48 -2.26
C GLU A 116 -3.81 -8.11 -1.72
N ALA A 117 -4.05 -7.15 -2.61
CA ALA A 117 -4.56 -5.83 -2.27
C ALA A 117 -5.87 -5.59 -3.01
N ARG A 118 -6.92 -5.19 -2.28
CA ARG A 118 -8.22 -4.83 -2.83
C ARG A 118 -8.65 -3.46 -2.34
N ASN A 119 -9.18 -2.65 -3.26
CA ASN A 119 -9.70 -1.32 -2.92
C ASN A 119 -8.71 -0.54 -2.03
N SER A 120 -7.46 -0.48 -2.46
CA SER A 120 -6.35 0.02 -1.66
C SER A 120 -5.60 1.14 -2.39
N THR A 121 -5.04 2.07 -1.62
CA THR A 121 -4.33 3.23 -2.16
C THR A 121 -2.88 3.20 -1.69
N PHE A 122 -1.95 3.19 -2.63
CA PHE A 122 -0.52 3.32 -2.40
C PHE A 122 -0.06 4.66 -2.97
N LEU A 123 -0.03 5.70 -2.12
CA LEU A 123 0.26 7.07 -2.52
C LEU A 123 1.55 7.57 -1.86
N ASN A 124 2.66 7.58 -2.60
CA ASN A 124 3.94 7.99 -2.03
C ASN A 124 4.38 9.39 -2.49
N THR A 125 3.94 10.39 -1.76
CA THR A 125 4.30 11.82 -1.95
C THR A 125 5.38 12.29 -0.96
N TRP A 126 6.38 11.47 -0.70
CA TRP A 126 7.46 11.77 0.24
C TRP A 126 8.21 13.04 -0.12
N SER A 127 8.33 13.96 0.83
CA SER A 127 8.95 15.28 0.64
C SER A 127 10.00 15.66 1.69
N TYR A 128 10.31 14.81 2.64
CA TYR A 128 11.26 15.10 3.73
C TYR A 128 12.73 14.99 3.31
N SER A 129 13.01 14.19 2.29
CA SER A 129 14.34 13.98 1.71
C SER A 129 14.20 13.35 0.33
N SER A 130 15.33 13.07 -0.34
CA SER A 130 15.31 12.24 -1.55
C SER A 130 14.70 10.90 -1.22
N ARG A 131 13.72 10.47 -2.01
CA ARG A 131 13.07 9.18 -1.88
C ARG A 131 13.93 8.08 -2.53
N GLY A 132 14.05 6.94 -1.86
CA GLY A 132 14.92 5.85 -2.30
C GLY A 132 14.23 4.74 -3.10
N GLY A 133 12.89 4.82 -3.31
CA GLY A 133 12.11 3.79 -4.00
C GLY A 133 10.71 4.24 -4.39
N THR A 134 9.88 3.32 -4.84
CA THR A 134 8.55 3.55 -5.43
C THR A 134 7.41 3.36 -4.41
N ALA A 135 6.17 3.66 -4.80
CA ALA A 135 5.02 3.36 -3.93
C ALA A 135 4.87 1.85 -3.71
N VAL A 136 5.05 1.04 -4.76
CA VAL A 136 5.06 -0.43 -4.68
C VAL A 136 6.34 -0.97 -5.28
N GLY A 137 7.08 -1.78 -4.51
CA GLY A 137 8.25 -2.52 -4.94
C GLY A 137 8.10 -4.01 -4.67
N LEU A 138 8.34 -4.85 -5.67
CA LEU A 138 8.23 -6.31 -5.57
C LEU A 138 9.48 -6.98 -6.12
N SER A 139 9.97 -8.00 -5.41
CA SER A 139 11.14 -8.76 -5.84
C SER A 139 11.00 -10.24 -5.48
N ASN A 140 11.39 -11.13 -6.40
CA ASN A 140 11.51 -12.55 -6.10
C ASN A 140 12.93 -12.96 -5.71
N PHE A 141 13.84 -12.00 -5.49
CA PHE A 141 15.21 -12.27 -5.03
C PHE A 141 15.77 -11.18 -4.12
N PHE A 142 16.80 -11.53 -3.36
CA PHE A 142 17.68 -10.57 -2.71
C PHE A 142 19.12 -11.03 -2.82
N GLU A 143 20.06 -10.10 -2.73
CA GLU A 143 21.49 -10.38 -2.67
C GLU A 143 22.01 -10.06 -1.27
N ASP A 144 22.80 -10.98 -0.70
CA ASP A 144 23.48 -10.74 0.57
C ASP A 144 24.73 -9.85 0.38
N GLY A 145 25.36 -9.47 1.49
CA GLY A 145 26.56 -8.62 1.46
C GLY A 145 27.78 -9.24 0.76
N ASN A 146 27.73 -10.52 0.40
CA ASN A 146 28.78 -11.25 -0.34
C ASN A 146 28.43 -11.39 -1.84
N GLY A 147 27.27 -10.87 -2.28
CA GLY A 147 26.79 -11.01 -3.65
C GLY A 147 26.13 -12.36 -3.95
N THR A 148 25.80 -13.14 -2.91
CA THR A 148 25.02 -14.37 -3.10
C THR A 148 23.56 -14.02 -3.27
N ARG A 149 22.97 -14.48 -4.39
CA ARG A 149 21.56 -14.25 -4.69
C ARG A 149 20.70 -15.40 -4.16
N TYR A 150 19.63 -15.04 -3.48
CA TYR A 150 18.63 -15.96 -2.93
C TYR A 150 17.29 -15.63 -3.57
N THR A 151 16.68 -16.61 -4.23
CA THR A 151 15.39 -16.47 -4.91
C THR A 151 14.26 -17.10 -4.09
N ARG A 152 13.06 -16.55 -4.23
CA ARG A 152 11.81 -17.08 -3.68
C ARG A 152 10.66 -16.68 -4.59
N PRO A 153 9.69 -17.56 -4.82
CA PRO A 153 8.52 -17.20 -5.61
C PRO A 153 7.77 -16.04 -4.96
N ILE A 154 7.19 -15.20 -5.83
CA ILE A 154 6.30 -14.13 -5.42
C ILE A 154 5.02 -14.21 -6.26
N SER A 155 3.88 -14.04 -5.60
CA SER A 155 2.63 -13.75 -6.29
C SER A 155 1.98 -12.51 -5.67
N ALA A 156 1.45 -11.61 -6.52
CA ALA A 156 0.79 -10.41 -6.04
C ALA A 156 -0.37 -10.03 -6.95
N THR A 157 -1.52 -9.71 -6.35
CA THR A 157 -2.69 -9.22 -7.07
C THR A 157 -3.13 -7.89 -6.50
N PHE A 158 -3.25 -6.88 -7.37
CA PHE A 158 -3.77 -5.56 -7.05
C PHE A 158 -5.08 -5.37 -7.82
N PHE A 159 -6.19 -5.32 -7.10
CA PHE A 159 -7.52 -5.23 -7.67
C PHE A 159 -8.24 -3.98 -7.16
N GLU A 160 -8.73 -3.14 -8.08
CA GLU A 160 -9.40 -1.88 -7.76
C GLU A 160 -8.52 -0.94 -6.92
N CYS A 161 -7.22 -0.91 -7.21
CA CYS A 161 -6.22 -0.17 -6.45
C CYS A 161 -5.78 1.12 -7.16
N ILE A 162 -5.19 2.03 -6.38
CA ILE A 162 -4.41 3.18 -6.89
C ILE A 162 -2.96 2.99 -6.47
N VAL A 163 -2.03 3.14 -7.41
CA VAL A 163 -0.57 3.22 -7.16
C VAL A 163 -0.05 4.50 -7.78
N ASP A 164 0.24 5.50 -6.94
CA ASP A 164 0.61 6.84 -7.39
C ASP A 164 1.64 7.48 -6.44
N GLY A 165 2.22 8.60 -6.87
CA GLY A 165 3.18 9.35 -6.06
C GLY A 165 3.86 10.49 -6.81
N SER A 166 5.08 10.82 -6.39
CA SER A 166 5.85 11.94 -6.93
C SER A 166 6.93 11.54 -7.93
N LEU A 167 7.05 10.26 -8.28
CA LEU A 167 7.95 9.77 -9.32
C LEU A 167 7.19 9.46 -10.60
N ASP A 168 7.88 9.48 -11.73
CA ASP A 168 7.32 9.09 -13.03
C ASP A 168 7.00 7.59 -13.10
N ASN A 169 7.57 6.79 -12.19
CA ASN A 169 7.30 5.37 -12.04
C ASN A 169 7.14 5.02 -10.56
N GLU A 170 5.97 4.59 -10.17
CA GLU A 170 5.62 4.21 -8.79
C GLU A 170 5.51 2.71 -8.56
N VAL A 171 5.83 1.91 -9.59
CA VAL A 171 5.92 0.45 -9.49
C VAL A 171 7.33 0.00 -9.88
N SER A 172 8.01 -0.73 -9.02
CA SER A 172 9.31 -1.34 -9.31
C SER A 172 9.25 -2.85 -9.13
N LEU A 173 9.65 -3.59 -10.16
CA LEU A 173 9.66 -5.04 -10.20
C LEU A 173 11.09 -5.52 -10.41
N ALA A 174 11.62 -6.33 -9.48
CA ALA A 174 12.95 -6.92 -9.58
C ALA A 174 12.81 -8.43 -9.73
N ILE A 175 13.10 -8.92 -10.94
CA ILE A 175 12.77 -10.27 -11.36
C ILE A 175 14.06 -11.10 -11.55
N ASP A 176 14.09 -12.28 -10.96
CA ASP A 176 15.06 -13.33 -11.24
C ASP A 176 14.32 -14.55 -11.83
N ASN A 177 14.81 -15.07 -12.94
CA ASN A 177 14.17 -16.18 -13.66
C ASN A 177 14.32 -17.55 -12.95
N GLY A 178 14.94 -17.59 -11.78
CA GLY A 178 15.13 -18.82 -11.02
C GLY A 178 13.91 -19.27 -10.22
N GLU A 179 12.92 -18.40 -10.04
CA GLU A 179 11.68 -18.65 -9.31
C GLU A 179 10.51 -17.91 -9.95
N ASP A 180 9.29 -18.34 -9.66
CA ASP A 180 8.08 -17.76 -10.21
C ASP A 180 7.90 -16.29 -9.77
N PHE A 181 7.46 -15.49 -10.74
CA PHE A 181 7.11 -14.09 -10.54
C PHE A 181 5.74 -13.84 -11.18
N ASP A 182 4.69 -13.91 -10.37
CA ASP A 182 3.30 -13.77 -10.80
C ASP A 182 2.68 -12.52 -10.16
N VAL A 183 2.64 -11.42 -10.92
CA VAL A 183 2.14 -10.13 -10.46
C VAL A 183 1.06 -9.64 -11.42
N VAL A 184 -0.12 -9.32 -10.88
CA VAL A 184 -1.29 -8.89 -11.66
C VAL A 184 -1.83 -7.58 -11.11
N PHE A 185 -2.07 -6.62 -12.01
CA PHE A 185 -2.85 -5.40 -11.76
C PHE A 185 -4.14 -5.47 -12.57
N GLU A 186 -5.27 -5.39 -11.90
CA GLU A 186 -6.58 -5.44 -12.53
C GLU A 186 -7.46 -4.28 -12.04
N LYS A 187 -8.19 -3.63 -12.95
CA LYS A 187 -9.06 -2.49 -12.63
C LYS A 187 -8.39 -1.45 -11.73
N SER A 188 -7.16 -1.10 -12.02
CA SER A 188 -6.32 -0.29 -11.14
C SER A 188 -5.79 0.93 -11.86
N ALA A 189 -5.45 1.96 -11.09
CA ALA A 189 -4.84 3.18 -11.56
C ALA A 189 -3.36 3.21 -11.17
N LEU A 190 -2.46 3.37 -12.16
CA LEU A 190 -1.03 3.22 -11.99
C LEU A 190 -0.25 4.40 -12.56
N THR A 191 0.67 4.96 -11.79
CA THR A 191 1.72 5.84 -12.29
C THR A 191 2.94 4.99 -12.60
N ILE A 192 3.17 4.72 -13.90
CA ILE A 192 4.25 3.85 -14.38
C ILE A 192 4.91 4.43 -15.62
N ASP A 193 6.21 4.17 -15.77
CA ASP A 193 6.93 4.47 -16.99
C ASP A 193 6.52 3.48 -18.11
N PRO A 194 5.98 3.94 -19.24
CA PRO A 194 5.62 3.07 -20.34
C PRO A 194 6.82 2.38 -21.02
N ASN A 195 8.05 2.88 -20.80
CA ASN A 195 9.28 2.33 -21.33
C ASN A 195 10.38 2.29 -20.27
N PRO A 196 10.23 1.48 -19.21
CA PRO A 196 11.18 1.46 -18.11
C PRO A 196 12.58 1.03 -18.60
N GLU A 197 13.60 1.82 -18.27
CA GLU A 197 14.98 1.43 -18.48
C GLU A 197 15.29 0.17 -17.65
N GLY A 198 15.73 -0.91 -18.31
CA GLY A 198 16.03 -2.17 -17.65
C GLY A 198 14.95 -3.26 -17.80
N GLY A 199 13.81 -2.95 -18.40
CA GLY A 199 12.90 -3.93 -18.99
C GLY A 199 12.27 -4.97 -18.06
N HIS A 200 11.91 -4.60 -16.85
CA HIS A 200 11.30 -5.55 -15.91
C HIS A 200 9.82 -5.83 -16.18
N TYR A 201 9.14 -5.00 -16.97
CA TYR A 201 7.77 -5.23 -17.44
C TYR A 201 7.52 -4.45 -18.74
N ALA A 202 6.51 -4.86 -19.49
CA ALA A 202 5.97 -4.10 -20.61
C ALA A 202 4.46 -3.88 -20.38
N LEU A 203 3.95 -2.70 -20.71
CA LEU A 203 2.50 -2.41 -20.64
C LEU A 203 1.65 -3.31 -21.54
N THR A 204 2.30 -4.00 -22.49
CA THR A 204 1.69 -5.01 -23.35
C THR A 204 1.64 -6.39 -22.72
N ASP A 205 2.15 -6.56 -21.50
CA ASP A 205 2.07 -7.82 -20.77
C ASP A 205 0.62 -8.02 -20.28
N VAL A 206 -0.14 -8.78 -21.05
CA VAL A 206 -1.56 -9.05 -20.80
C VAL A 206 -1.81 -9.92 -19.58
N ASP A 207 -0.80 -10.64 -19.10
CA ASP A 207 -0.89 -11.48 -17.92
C ASP A 207 -0.70 -10.62 -16.64
N MET A 208 0.10 -9.58 -16.72
CA MET A 208 0.37 -8.66 -15.60
C MET A 208 -0.63 -7.51 -15.55
N PHE A 209 -1.02 -6.94 -16.69
CA PHE A 209 -1.91 -5.79 -16.79
C PHE A 209 -3.23 -6.20 -17.42
N VAL A 210 -4.14 -6.70 -16.60
CA VAL A 210 -5.40 -7.31 -17.07
C VAL A 210 -6.48 -6.25 -17.30
N GLY A 211 -6.92 -6.15 -18.54
CA GLY A 211 -8.21 -5.55 -18.90
C GLY A 211 -8.14 -4.12 -19.43
N SER A 212 -9.31 -3.67 -19.92
CA SER A 212 -9.54 -2.32 -20.43
C SER A 212 -9.74 -1.28 -19.33
N ASP A 213 -9.83 -1.72 -18.08
CA ASP A 213 -10.15 -0.88 -16.92
C ASP A 213 -8.88 -0.47 -16.14
N LEU A 214 -7.73 -0.40 -16.83
CA LEU A 214 -6.50 0.15 -16.28
C LEU A 214 -6.34 1.62 -16.70
N PHE A 215 -5.96 2.44 -15.74
CA PHE A 215 -5.73 3.88 -15.91
C PHE A 215 -4.24 4.17 -15.70
N TYR A 216 -3.61 4.82 -16.65
CA TYR A 216 -2.18 5.10 -16.61
C TYR A 216 -1.88 6.59 -16.63
N ASN A 217 -1.01 7.04 -15.71
CA ASN A 217 -0.40 8.36 -15.72
C ASN A 217 -1.39 9.53 -15.86
N GLU A 218 -2.59 9.35 -15.30
CA GLU A 218 -3.57 10.43 -15.21
C GLU A 218 -3.13 11.43 -14.14
N ASN A 219 -3.46 12.69 -14.33
CA ASN A 219 -3.19 13.68 -13.28
C ASN A 219 -4.30 13.63 -12.24
N TRP A 220 -4.11 12.78 -11.25
CA TRP A 220 -5.10 12.55 -10.20
C TRP A 220 -4.91 13.53 -9.06
N GLY A 221 -5.86 14.45 -8.90
CA GLY A 221 -5.93 15.32 -7.75
C GLY A 221 -6.42 14.56 -6.51
N TYR A 222 -5.82 14.86 -5.36
CA TYR A 222 -6.26 14.34 -4.07
C TYR A 222 -6.57 15.48 -3.12
N THR A 223 -7.70 15.41 -2.46
CA THR A 223 -8.02 16.35 -1.39
C THR A 223 -7.07 16.14 -0.23
N THR A 224 -6.34 17.18 0.15
CA THR A 224 -5.47 17.17 1.31
C THR A 224 -6.19 17.73 2.51
N GLY A 225 -6.28 16.98 3.59
CA GLY A 225 -6.92 17.43 4.83
C GLY A 225 -7.17 16.29 5.82
N PRO A 226 -7.46 16.60 7.07
CA PRO A 226 -7.69 15.60 8.09
C PRO A 226 -9.13 15.05 7.99
N LEU A 227 -9.41 14.15 7.07
CA LEU A 227 -10.68 13.41 7.05
C LEU A 227 -10.70 12.28 8.08
N LEU A 228 -9.53 11.74 8.43
CA LEU A 228 -9.41 10.76 9.50
C LEU A 228 -8.71 11.38 10.69
N PRO A 229 -9.16 11.08 11.92
CA PRO A 229 -8.47 11.50 13.13
C PRO A 229 -7.00 11.08 13.06
N ASN A 230 -6.09 12.04 13.20
CA ASN A 230 -4.66 11.81 13.22
C ASN A 230 -4.02 11.26 11.92
N SER A 231 -4.71 11.25 10.78
CA SER A 231 -4.12 10.81 9.51
C SER A 231 -3.29 11.91 8.82
N GLY A 232 -3.66 13.17 8.96
CA GLY A 232 -3.03 14.33 8.31
C GLY A 232 -3.28 14.43 6.79
N PHE A 233 -3.79 13.37 6.17
CA PHE A 233 -4.09 13.31 4.73
C PHE A 233 -5.40 12.57 4.51
N SER A 234 -6.20 13.04 3.56
CA SER A 234 -7.49 12.43 3.28
C SER A 234 -7.38 11.26 2.29
N TYR A 235 -6.44 11.33 1.37
CA TYR A 235 -6.28 10.35 0.28
C TYR A 235 -7.55 10.11 -0.55
N VAL A 236 -8.50 11.05 -0.51
CA VAL A 236 -9.72 10.99 -1.30
C VAL A 236 -9.46 11.66 -2.65
N PRO A 237 -9.75 11.01 -3.78
CA PRO A 237 -9.67 11.65 -5.09
C PRO A 237 -10.54 12.91 -5.15
N ASP A 238 -10.06 13.96 -5.82
CA ASP A 238 -10.84 15.18 -6.00
C ASP A 238 -12.11 14.91 -6.81
N SER A 239 -13.17 15.65 -6.53
CA SER A 239 -14.52 15.43 -7.07
C SER A 239 -14.65 15.50 -8.62
N VAL A 240 -13.59 15.87 -9.34
CA VAL A 240 -13.53 15.94 -10.82
C VAL A 240 -12.51 14.93 -11.36
N ASN A 241 -12.22 13.88 -10.63
CA ASN A 241 -11.18 12.91 -10.96
C ASN A 241 -11.73 11.77 -11.83
N ALA A 242 -10.95 11.32 -12.82
CA ALA A 242 -11.30 10.20 -13.69
C ALA A 242 -11.46 8.86 -12.93
N LEU A 243 -10.98 8.78 -11.68
CA LEU A 243 -11.08 7.58 -10.85
C LEU A 243 -12.41 7.43 -10.12
N ILE A 244 -13.26 8.48 -10.14
CA ILE A 244 -14.57 8.46 -9.49
C ILE A 244 -15.55 7.70 -10.37
N ASP A 245 -16.27 6.74 -9.77
CA ASP A 245 -17.20 5.85 -10.48
C ASP A 245 -16.54 5.16 -11.71
N ALA A 246 -15.24 4.93 -11.64
CA ALA A 246 -14.43 4.51 -12.77
C ALA A 246 -14.70 3.07 -13.21
N VAL A 247 -15.02 2.19 -12.27
CA VAL A 247 -15.19 0.77 -12.56
C VAL A 247 -16.47 0.20 -11.93
N GLN A 248 -17.01 -0.84 -12.54
CA GLN A 248 -18.11 -1.60 -11.96
C GLN A 248 -17.58 -2.40 -10.78
N ARG A 249 -18.24 -2.22 -9.63
CA ARG A 249 -17.86 -2.88 -8.37
C ARG A 249 -17.92 -4.40 -8.49
N ASP A 250 -16.89 -5.06 -7.98
CA ASP A 250 -16.97 -6.48 -7.66
C ASP A 250 -17.80 -6.67 -6.38
N LEU A 251 -18.93 -7.36 -6.51
CA LEU A 251 -19.86 -7.60 -5.38
C LEU A 251 -19.26 -8.49 -4.28
N SER A 252 -18.16 -9.15 -4.53
CA SER A 252 -17.40 -9.90 -3.51
C SER A 252 -16.47 -9.00 -2.68
N GLY A 253 -16.22 -7.75 -3.13
CA GLY A 253 -15.38 -6.77 -2.46
C GLY A 253 -16.09 -6.06 -1.29
N PRO A 254 -15.35 -5.17 -0.58
CA PRO A 254 -15.88 -4.46 0.58
C PRO A 254 -17.08 -3.58 0.20
N GLN A 255 -18.10 -3.58 1.05
CA GLN A 255 -19.31 -2.77 0.83
C GLN A 255 -19.11 -1.29 1.18
N TYR A 256 -18.14 -1.01 2.02
CA TYR A 256 -17.84 0.34 2.50
C TYR A 256 -16.37 0.65 2.24
N ASP A 257 -16.08 1.91 2.01
CA ASP A 257 -14.71 2.41 1.94
C ASP A 257 -14.08 2.52 3.35
N ILE A 258 -12.85 3.03 3.43
CA ILE A 258 -12.15 3.19 4.72
C ILE A 258 -12.82 4.22 5.63
N HIS A 259 -13.61 5.14 5.09
CA HIS A 259 -14.36 6.15 5.84
C HIS A 259 -15.79 5.71 6.22
N GLY A 260 -16.23 4.54 5.76
CA GLY A 260 -17.59 4.05 5.95
C GLY A 260 -18.59 4.56 4.90
N THR A 261 -18.12 5.15 3.81
CA THR A 261 -18.97 5.53 2.67
C THR A 261 -19.37 4.26 1.91
N PHE A 262 -20.66 4.11 1.64
CA PHE A 262 -21.16 2.95 0.91
C PHE A 262 -20.71 2.97 -0.55
N ARG A 263 -20.10 1.89 -1.01
CA ARG A 263 -19.70 1.70 -2.40
C ARG A 263 -20.89 1.29 -3.25
N ASN A 264 -21.25 2.12 -4.21
CA ASN A 264 -22.33 1.89 -5.16
C ASN A 264 -21.97 0.81 -6.20
N ASN A 265 -22.78 0.66 -7.25
CA ASN A 265 -22.51 -0.29 -8.35
C ASN A 265 -21.29 0.11 -9.19
N TYR A 266 -20.99 1.39 -9.27
CA TYR A 266 -19.75 1.95 -9.81
C TYR A 266 -19.00 2.56 -8.65
N ILE A 267 -17.72 2.31 -8.58
CA ILE A 267 -16.87 2.71 -7.45
C ILE A 267 -15.71 3.57 -7.90
N THR A 268 -15.26 4.39 -6.98
CA THR A 268 -13.97 5.06 -7.06
C THR A 268 -12.86 4.05 -6.79
N LEU A 269 -11.79 4.09 -7.56
CA LEU A 269 -10.62 3.25 -7.31
C LEU A 269 -9.95 3.61 -5.98
N GLY A 270 -9.30 2.62 -5.37
CA GLY A 270 -8.58 2.79 -4.13
C GLY A 270 -9.43 2.60 -2.86
N ALA A 271 -8.90 3.08 -1.74
CA ALA A 271 -9.46 2.84 -0.41
C ALA A 271 -10.63 3.78 -0.06
N THR A 272 -10.88 4.82 -0.83
CA THR A 272 -11.81 5.91 -0.49
C THR A 272 -12.80 6.20 -1.60
N GLU A 273 -14.04 6.54 -1.22
CA GLU A 273 -15.05 7.15 -2.08
C GLU A 273 -15.09 8.67 -1.85
N PRO A 274 -15.49 9.49 -2.83
CA PRO A 274 -15.71 10.91 -2.61
C PRO A 274 -16.87 11.14 -1.62
N LEU A 275 -16.77 12.18 -0.81
CA LEU A 275 -17.79 12.60 0.16
C LEU A 275 -18.96 13.28 -0.51
#